data_cabc0c7e973eca6f99af4d280cae24cc
#
_entry.id   cabc0c7e973eca6f99af4d280cae24cc
#
_cell.length_a   1.000
_cell.length_b   1.000
_cell.length_c   1.000
_cell.angle_alpha   90.00
_cell.angle_beta   90.00
_cell.angle_gamma   90.00
#
_symmetry.space_group_name_H-M   'P 1'
#
loop_
_entity.id
_entity.type
_entity.pdbx_description
1 polymer ?
#
loop_
_entity_poly.entity_id
_entity_poly.type
_entity_poly.pdbx_seq_one_letter_code
_entity_poly.pdbx_strand_id
1 'polypeptide(L)'
;MARRTSDTIGFSGNSGSSLGPHLHFELRDTPTQRLYNVVREGVVRPDDDLPPRIMRIHYIEVDSVQGVPVHGRPESYSVVREAEGRYRLTREEPVGTGRKGYFVLEASDRRNGVHNTFGLWRASMSVDGDPRFEYRMDGFTHDLSRCCDAVSHYPMQLTSRNEVIRLAQLAESPDCFYPVMRERGLVRTAEGEKRRIRIEAEDDCGNRSQLEFDILGRTE
;
A
#
# COMPACT_ATOMS: atom_id res chain seq x y z
N MET A 1 -17.52 -20.67 31.35
CA MET A 1 -16.36 -21.53 31.69
C MET A 1 -15.15 -20.94 31.00
N ALA A 2 -14.11 -20.55 31.70
CA ALA A 2 -12.88 -20.01 31.08
C ALA A 2 -12.09 -21.15 30.43
N ARG A 3 -11.66 -20.97 29.17
CA ARG A 3 -10.80 -21.90 28.44
C ARG A 3 -9.34 -21.66 28.79
N ARG A 4 -8.54 -22.73 28.84
CA ARG A 4 -7.08 -22.64 29.01
C ARG A 4 -6.41 -22.55 27.64
N THR A 5 -5.20 -22.02 27.61
CA THR A 5 -4.41 -21.82 26.37
C THR A 5 -4.19 -23.10 25.54
N SER A 6 -4.29 -24.29 26.11
CA SER A 6 -4.12 -25.58 25.43
C SER A 6 -5.42 -26.31 25.12
N ASP A 7 -6.58 -25.73 25.47
CA ASP A 7 -7.84 -26.38 25.23
C ASP A 7 -8.18 -26.41 23.73
N THR A 8 -8.59 -27.56 23.22
CA THR A 8 -9.17 -27.67 21.88
C THR A 8 -10.52 -26.98 21.87
N ILE A 9 -10.69 -25.94 21.05
CA ILE A 9 -11.92 -25.17 20.91
C ILE A 9 -12.79 -25.62 19.73
N GLY A 10 -12.22 -26.37 18.78
CA GLY A 10 -12.90 -26.90 17.60
C GLY A 10 -11.94 -27.54 16.63
N PHE A 11 -12.48 -28.02 15.54
CA PHE A 11 -11.74 -28.55 14.40
C PHE A 11 -11.96 -27.65 13.19
N SER A 12 -10.90 -27.35 12.41
CA SER A 12 -11.04 -26.60 11.17
C SER A 12 -11.73 -27.49 10.12
N GLY A 13 -12.63 -26.89 9.36
CA GLY A 13 -13.34 -27.52 8.25
C GLY A 13 -13.06 -26.84 6.93
N ASN A 14 -13.72 -27.33 5.86
CA ASN A 14 -13.65 -26.78 4.51
C ASN A 14 -15.08 -26.51 3.96
N SER A 15 -15.97 -26.00 4.80
CA SER A 15 -17.36 -25.64 4.41
C SER A 15 -17.41 -24.20 3.90
N GLY A 16 -18.34 -23.91 2.99
CA GLY A 16 -18.49 -22.60 2.36
C GLY A 16 -17.55 -22.38 1.18
N SER A 17 -17.33 -21.12 0.80
CA SER A 17 -16.40 -20.71 -0.27
C SER A 17 -14.95 -20.73 0.22
N SER A 18 -14.34 -21.91 0.21
CA SER A 18 -12.98 -22.11 0.69
C SER A 18 -12.20 -23.02 -0.24
N LEU A 19 -10.90 -22.72 -0.45
CA LEU A 19 -9.98 -23.54 -1.24
C LEU A 19 -9.31 -24.65 -0.41
N GLY A 20 -9.53 -24.68 0.91
CA GLY A 20 -8.96 -25.68 1.80
C GLY A 20 -9.28 -25.39 3.27
N PRO A 21 -9.08 -26.38 4.19
CA PRO A 21 -9.29 -26.15 5.61
C PRO A 21 -8.45 -25.01 6.14
N HIS A 22 -9.09 -24.05 6.80
CA HIS A 22 -8.43 -22.90 7.42
C HIS A 22 -9.19 -22.40 8.64
N LEU A 23 -8.51 -21.64 9.50
CA LEU A 23 -9.12 -20.89 10.58
C LEU A 23 -9.31 -19.44 10.15
N HIS A 24 -10.56 -18.98 10.15
CA HIS A 24 -10.87 -17.55 10.08
C HIS A 24 -10.86 -16.98 11.50
N PHE A 25 -10.04 -15.95 11.75
CA PHE A 25 -9.90 -15.29 13.04
C PHE A 25 -10.00 -13.77 12.87
N GLU A 26 -10.90 -13.15 13.62
CA GLU A 26 -11.12 -11.70 13.62
C GLU A 26 -11.11 -11.16 15.05
N LEU A 27 -10.57 -9.96 15.23
CA LEU A 27 -10.81 -9.12 16.41
C LEU A 27 -11.80 -8.03 16.03
N ARG A 28 -12.93 -7.98 16.77
CA ARG A 28 -14.02 -7.08 16.46
C ARG A 28 -14.51 -6.34 17.70
N ASP A 29 -14.72 -5.05 17.57
CA ASP A 29 -15.42 -4.27 18.60
C ASP A 29 -16.93 -4.60 18.58
N THR A 30 -17.46 -4.98 19.73
CA THR A 30 -18.86 -5.45 19.82
C THR A 30 -19.91 -4.36 19.48
N PRO A 31 -19.78 -3.12 20.00
CA PRO A 31 -20.73 -2.05 19.71
C PRO A 31 -20.71 -1.58 18.26
N THR A 32 -19.54 -1.34 17.71
CA THR A 32 -19.36 -0.71 16.38
C THR A 32 -19.18 -1.72 15.25
N GLN A 33 -18.94 -2.99 15.59
CA GLN A 33 -18.59 -4.05 14.64
C GLN A 33 -17.34 -3.75 13.82
N ARG A 34 -16.48 -2.83 14.30
CA ARG A 34 -15.21 -2.51 13.69
C ARG A 34 -14.25 -3.70 13.82
N LEU A 35 -13.67 -4.10 12.70
CA LEU A 35 -12.57 -5.05 12.62
C LEU A 35 -11.26 -4.33 12.91
N TYR A 36 -10.34 -5.00 13.60
CA TYR A 36 -9.01 -4.49 13.90
C TYR A 36 -7.92 -5.39 13.31
N ASN A 37 -6.76 -4.82 13.03
CA ASN A 37 -5.59 -5.59 12.67
C ASN A 37 -5.07 -6.34 13.90
N VAL A 38 -5.23 -7.66 13.90
CA VAL A 38 -4.91 -8.53 15.05
C VAL A 38 -3.44 -8.54 15.43
N VAL A 39 -2.55 -8.24 14.48
CA VAL A 39 -1.10 -8.15 14.72
C VAL A 39 -0.77 -6.82 15.38
N ARG A 40 -1.31 -5.71 14.85
CA ARG A 40 -1.11 -4.36 15.43
C ARG A 40 -1.68 -4.23 16.84
N GLU A 41 -2.77 -4.92 17.12
CA GLU A 41 -3.35 -5.00 18.45
C GLU A 41 -2.60 -5.97 19.39
N GLY A 42 -1.58 -6.65 18.91
CA GLY A 42 -0.75 -7.56 19.68
C GLY A 42 -1.43 -8.87 20.09
N VAL A 43 -2.58 -9.19 19.49
CA VAL A 43 -3.34 -10.43 19.76
C VAL A 43 -2.65 -11.61 19.07
N VAL A 44 -2.15 -11.42 17.87
CA VAL A 44 -1.33 -12.37 17.13
C VAL A 44 0.06 -11.77 16.98
N ARG A 45 1.09 -12.57 17.22
CA ARG A 45 2.50 -12.14 17.10
C ARG A 45 3.23 -13.09 16.18
N PRO A 46 3.24 -12.81 14.88
CA PRO A 46 4.02 -13.57 13.92
C PRO A 46 5.52 -13.43 14.23
N ASP A 47 6.29 -14.45 13.91
CA ASP A 47 7.74 -14.36 13.82
C ASP A 47 8.09 -13.77 12.46
N ASP A 48 8.39 -12.47 12.44
CA ASP A 48 8.62 -11.76 11.20
C ASP A 48 9.56 -10.56 11.38
N ASP A 49 10.70 -10.63 10.69
CA ASP A 49 11.71 -9.56 10.60
C ASP A 49 12.02 -9.17 9.15
N LEU A 50 11.21 -9.64 8.19
CA LEU A 50 11.42 -9.41 6.77
C LEU A 50 10.74 -8.12 6.29
N PRO A 51 11.51 -7.07 5.93
CA PRO A 51 10.90 -5.87 5.37
C PRO A 51 10.18 -6.14 4.04
N PRO A 52 9.06 -5.45 3.77
CA PRO A 52 8.36 -5.52 2.49
C PRO A 52 9.29 -5.31 1.30
N ARG A 53 9.07 -6.01 0.22
CA ARG A 53 9.87 -5.87 -1.00
C ARG A 53 9.22 -4.88 -1.95
N ILE A 54 9.92 -3.80 -2.25
CA ILE A 54 9.52 -2.87 -3.31
C ILE A 54 9.97 -3.47 -4.65
N MET A 55 9.01 -3.69 -5.54
CA MET A 55 9.23 -4.33 -6.84
C MET A 55 9.39 -3.31 -7.96
N ARG A 56 8.49 -2.31 -7.99
CA ARG A 56 8.47 -1.23 -9.00
C ARG A 56 7.78 0.00 -8.44
N ILE A 57 8.03 1.11 -9.09
CA ILE A 57 7.24 2.32 -8.98
C ILE A 57 6.72 2.70 -10.36
N HIS A 58 5.50 3.19 -10.43
CA HIS A 58 4.93 3.67 -11.68
C HIS A 58 4.48 5.11 -11.51
N TYR A 59 4.67 5.92 -12.53
CA TYR A 59 4.11 7.27 -12.61
C TYR A 59 2.96 7.30 -13.59
N ILE A 60 1.88 7.95 -13.22
CA ILE A 60 0.71 8.15 -14.08
C ILE A 60 0.38 9.64 -14.10
N GLU A 61 0.50 10.22 -15.26
CA GLU A 61 0.11 11.60 -15.49
C GLU A 61 -1.41 11.75 -15.46
N VAL A 62 -1.90 12.84 -14.91
CA VAL A 62 -3.33 13.18 -14.88
C VAL A 62 -3.53 14.50 -15.61
N ASP A 63 -4.24 14.42 -16.70
CA ASP A 63 -4.70 15.57 -17.47
C ASP A 63 -6.20 15.84 -17.22
N SER A 64 -6.73 16.84 -17.86
CA SER A 64 -8.15 17.18 -17.80
C SER A 64 -8.67 17.53 -19.17
N VAL A 65 -9.64 16.78 -19.64
CA VAL A 65 -10.37 17.07 -20.86
C VAL A 65 -11.78 17.49 -20.50
N GLN A 66 -12.14 18.73 -20.80
CA GLN A 66 -13.45 19.33 -20.44
C GLN A 66 -13.80 19.21 -18.96
N GLY A 67 -12.78 19.34 -18.07
CA GLY A 67 -12.96 19.21 -16.63
C GLY A 67 -13.01 17.77 -16.09
N VAL A 68 -12.95 16.76 -16.96
CA VAL A 68 -12.92 15.36 -16.56
C VAL A 68 -11.46 14.88 -16.48
N PRO A 69 -11.03 14.30 -15.37
CA PRO A 69 -9.68 13.73 -15.25
C PRO A 69 -9.46 12.62 -16.27
N VAL A 70 -8.35 12.70 -17.00
CA VAL A 70 -7.88 11.67 -17.93
C VAL A 70 -6.54 11.17 -17.43
N HIS A 71 -6.43 9.86 -17.25
CA HIS A 71 -5.22 9.21 -16.78
C HIS A 71 -4.37 8.76 -17.93
N GLY A 72 -3.10 9.15 -17.91
CA GLY A 72 -2.09 8.69 -18.85
C GLY A 72 -1.78 7.19 -18.72
N ARG A 73 -0.95 6.69 -19.58
CA ARG A 73 -0.42 5.33 -19.46
C ARG A 73 0.61 5.26 -18.32
N PRO A 74 0.64 4.17 -17.55
CA PRO A 74 1.65 3.98 -16.52
C PRO A 74 3.07 3.94 -17.12
N GLU A 75 3.96 4.78 -16.62
CA GLU A 75 5.39 4.72 -16.87
C GLU A 75 6.03 3.95 -15.72
N SER A 76 6.67 2.82 -16.02
CA SER A 76 7.18 1.88 -15.03
C SER A 76 8.68 2.04 -14.83
N TYR A 77 9.11 2.06 -13.59
CA TYR A 77 10.51 2.21 -13.18
C TYR A 77 10.91 1.04 -12.29
N SER A 78 11.96 0.34 -12.71
CA SER A 78 12.54 -0.77 -11.95
C SER A 78 13.34 -0.26 -10.78
N VAL A 79 13.34 -1.03 -9.69
CA VAL A 79 14.11 -0.74 -8.49
C VAL A 79 15.18 -1.81 -8.26
N VAL A 80 16.22 -1.44 -7.53
CA VAL A 80 17.25 -2.35 -7.04
C VAL A 80 17.39 -2.18 -5.53
N ARG A 81 17.57 -3.29 -4.83
CA ARG A 81 17.82 -3.30 -3.40
C ARG A 81 19.29 -2.95 -3.15
N GLU A 82 19.56 -1.92 -2.38
CA GLU A 82 20.90 -1.50 -1.95
C GLU A 82 21.31 -2.14 -0.63
N ALA A 83 20.34 -2.22 0.28
CA ALA A 83 20.50 -2.83 1.60
C ALA A 83 19.14 -3.36 2.05
N GLU A 84 19.09 -3.97 3.22
CA GLU A 84 17.84 -4.41 3.81
C GLU A 84 16.89 -3.22 4.02
N GLY A 85 15.65 -3.35 3.52
CA GLY A 85 14.67 -2.28 3.55
C GLY A 85 15.02 -1.02 2.76
N ARG A 86 16.11 -1.00 1.97
CA ARG A 86 16.54 0.18 1.20
C ARG A 86 16.58 -0.11 -0.28
N TYR A 87 15.91 0.75 -1.05
CA TYR A 87 15.78 0.64 -2.50
C TYR A 87 16.12 1.95 -3.19
N ARG A 88 16.61 1.86 -4.41
CA ARG A 88 16.74 2.99 -5.35
C ARG A 88 16.21 2.58 -6.73
N LEU A 89 15.98 3.54 -7.60
CA LEU A 89 15.73 3.24 -9.02
C LEU A 89 16.98 2.65 -9.67
N THR A 90 16.79 1.82 -10.68
CA THR A 90 17.90 1.27 -11.49
C THR A 90 18.56 2.33 -12.37
N ARG A 91 17.89 3.47 -12.56
CA ARG A 91 18.37 4.62 -13.32
C ARG A 91 18.89 5.72 -12.37
N GLU A 92 19.81 6.55 -12.86
CA GLU A 92 20.36 7.69 -12.13
C GLU A 92 19.61 9.00 -12.45
N GLU A 93 19.07 9.12 -13.69
CA GLU A 93 18.35 10.30 -14.09
C GLU A 93 17.01 10.42 -13.35
N PRO A 94 16.57 11.64 -13.05
CA PRO A 94 15.26 11.88 -12.44
C PRO A 94 14.11 11.28 -13.25
N VAL A 95 13.05 10.90 -12.56
CA VAL A 95 11.79 10.51 -13.20
C VAL A 95 11.15 11.74 -13.81
N GLY A 96 10.96 11.74 -15.13
CA GLY A 96 10.26 12.82 -15.82
C GLY A 96 8.78 12.81 -15.43
N THR A 97 8.25 13.95 -15.00
CA THR A 97 6.84 14.10 -14.62
C THR A 97 6.17 15.19 -15.44
N GLY A 98 4.89 15.01 -15.79
CA GLY A 98 4.07 16.08 -16.31
C GLY A 98 3.65 17.07 -15.22
N ARG A 99 2.81 18.06 -15.58
CA ARG A 99 2.35 19.12 -14.64
C ARG A 99 1.64 18.57 -13.40
N LYS A 100 0.99 17.41 -13.52
CA LYS A 100 0.27 16.76 -12.43
C LYS A 100 0.19 15.25 -12.65
N GLY A 101 0.44 14.48 -11.61
CA GLY A 101 0.33 13.03 -11.67
C GLY A 101 0.38 12.38 -10.30
N TYR A 102 0.42 11.07 -10.26
CA TYR A 102 0.55 10.29 -9.04
C TYR A 102 1.44 9.07 -9.25
N PHE A 103 1.92 8.56 -8.14
CA PHE A 103 2.72 7.33 -8.13
C PHE A 103 1.87 6.13 -7.73
N VAL A 104 2.28 4.96 -8.22
CA VAL A 104 1.71 3.66 -7.88
C VAL A 104 2.87 2.76 -7.45
N LEU A 105 2.77 2.23 -6.24
CA LEU A 105 3.76 1.34 -5.66
C LEU A 105 3.37 -0.11 -5.94
N GLU A 106 4.26 -0.88 -6.56
CA GLU A 106 4.16 -2.33 -6.64
C GLU A 106 5.09 -2.95 -5.61
N ALA A 107 4.51 -3.67 -4.65
CA ALA A 107 5.25 -4.25 -3.54
C ALA A 107 4.69 -5.62 -3.15
N SER A 108 5.45 -6.39 -2.40
CA SER A 108 5.00 -7.64 -1.80
C SER A 108 5.63 -7.80 -0.42
N ASP A 109 4.87 -8.36 0.49
CA ASP A 109 5.33 -8.72 1.79
C ASP A 109 5.38 -10.23 1.99
N ARG A 110 6.25 -10.72 2.88
CA ARG A 110 6.40 -12.12 3.27
C ARG A 110 6.78 -12.19 4.72
N ARG A 111 6.44 -13.32 5.35
CA ARG A 111 6.83 -13.64 6.72
C ARG A 111 7.83 -14.77 6.79
N ASN A 112 8.60 -14.84 7.87
CA ASN A 112 9.58 -15.89 8.11
C ASN A 112 8.94 -17.27 8.00
N GLY A 113 9.56 -18.15 7.23
CA GLY A 113 9.13 -19.55 7.07
C GLY A 113 7.79 -19.76 6.36
N VAL A 114 7.18 -18.72 5.80
CA VAL A 114 5.88 -18.79 5.13
C VAL A 114 6.02 -18.47 3.64
N HIS A 115 5.40 -19.31 2.79
CA HIS A 115 5.44 -19.11 1.34
C HIS A 115 4.41 -18.08 0.81
N ASN A 116 3.40 -17.77 1.61
CA ASN A 116 2.35 -16.83 1.24
C ASN A 116 2.91 -15.42 1.12
N THR A 117 2.25 -14.60 0.30
CA THR A 117 2.44 -13.15 0.26
C THR A 117 1.34 -12.48 1.07
N PHE A 118 1.70 -11.38 1.73
CA PHE A 118 0.80 -10.56 2.54
C PHE A 118 0.70 -9.17 1.94
N GLY A 119 -0.34 -8.45 2.29
CA GLY A 119 -0.52 -7.05 1.95
C GLY A 119 0.27 -6.13 2.89
N LEU A 120 0.52 -4.90 2.44
CA LEU A 120 1.13 -3.87 3.28
C LEU A 120 0.11 -3.36 4.30
N TRP A 121 0.56 -3.17 5.52
CA TRP A 121 -0.24 -2.45 6.52
C TRP A 121 -0.26 -0.96 6.24
N ARG A 122 0.88 -0.38 5.78
CA ARG A 122 1.04 1.04 5.51
C ARG A 122 1.87 1.29 4.26
N ALA A 123 1.45 2.26 3.48
CA ALA A 123 2.28 2.87 2.44
C ALA A 123 2.18 4.40 2.54
N SER A 124 3.30 5.10 2.42
CA SER A 124 3.33 6.55 2.49
C SER A 124 4.25 7.17 1.45
N MET A 125 3.99 8.42 1.14
CA MET A 125 4.81 9.23 0.23
C MET A 125 5.01 10.63 0.82
N SER A 126 6.24 11.12 0.76
CA SER A 126 6.58 12.52 1.00
C SER A 126 7.22 13.14 -0.24
N VAL A 127 7.10 14.46 -0.36
CA VAL A 127 7.68 15.28 -1.41
C VAL A 127 8.50 16.37 -0.75
N ASP A 128 9.81 16.40 -0.99
CA ASP A 128 10.78 17.29 -0.35
C ASP A 128 10.74 17.23 1.19
N GLY A 129 10.44 16.05 1.73
CA GLY A 129 10.29 15.80 3.15
C GLY A 129 8.90 16.08 3.71
N ASP A 130 8.02 16.77 2.98
CA ASP A 130 6.66 17.04 3.42
C ASP A 130 5.75 15.83 3.17
N PRO A 131 5.05 15.30 4.20
CA PRO A 131 4.10 14.22 4.02
C PRO A 131 2.99 14.59 3.03
N ARG A 132 2.81 13.77 1.99
CA ARG A 132 1.85 13.99 0.91
C ARG A 132 0.68 13.02 0.98
N PHE A 133 0.99 11.76 1.24
CA PHE A 133 0.04 10.66 1.25
C PHE A 133 0.43 9.63 2.30
N GLU A 134 -0.56 9.08 2.99
CA GLU A 134 -0.42 7.88 3.78
C GLU A 134 -1.71 7.06 3.68
N TYR A 135 -1.57 5.81 3.35
CA TYR A 135 -2.55 4.76 3.50
C TYR A 135 -2.19 3.88 4.69
N ARG A 136 -3.19 3.49 5.48
CA ARG A 136 -2.97 2.62 6.63
C ARG A 136 -4.20 1.76 6.93
N MET A 137 -3.98 0.45 7.04
CA MET A 137 -5.03 -0.52 7.33
C MET A 137 -5.07 -0.88 8.82
N ASP A 138 -5.54 0.05 9.65
CA ASP A 138 -5.72 -0.18 11.09
C ASP A 138 -6.99 -0.96 11.43
N GLY A 139 -7.94 -0.97 10.52
CA GLY A 139 -9.22 -1.61 10.68
C GLY A 139 -10.38 -0.83 10.05
N PHE A 140 -11.50 -1.49 9.87
CA PHE A 140 -12.69 -0.94 9.22
C PHE A 140 -13.96 -1.66 9.68
N THR A 141 -15.12 -1.11 9.39
CA THR A 141 -16.42 -1.76 9.57
C THR A 141 -16.82 -2.51 8.28
N HIS A 142 -17.68 -3.48 8.37
CA HIS A 142 -18.05 -4.33 7.22
C HIS A 142 -18.66 -3.57 6.03
N ASP A 143 -19.38 -2.49 6.29
CA ASP A 143 -19.92 -1.61 5.25
C ASP A 143 -18.82 -0.93 4.43
N LEU A 144 -17.63 -0.74 5.02
CA LEU A 144 -16.46 -0.17 4.37
C LEU A 144 -15.55 -1.22 3.70
N SER A 145 -15.85 -2.51 3.80
CA SER A 145 -14.98 -3.57 3.27
C SER A 145 -14.69 -3.43 1.76
N ARG A 146 -15.67 -2.97 0.98
CA ARG A 146 -15.49 -2.70 -0.45
C ARG A 146 -14.58 -1.51 -0.75
N CYS A 147 -14.40 -0.62 0.22
CA CYS A 147 -13.55 0.54 0.06
C CYS A 147 -12.05 0.21 0.23
N CYS A 148 -11.72 -0.96 0.77
CA CYS A 148 -10.33 -1.43 0.84
C CYS A 148 -9.71 -1.54 -0.55
N ASP A 149 -10.49 -1.92 -1.56
CA ASP A 149 -10.01 -2.02 -2.94
C ASP A 149 -9.74 -0.66 -3.59
N ALA A 150 -10.27 0.42 -3.03
CA ALA A 150 -10.06 1.78 -3.56
C ALA A 150 -8.59 2.25 -3.46
N VAL A 151 -7.81 1.64 -2.58
CA VAL A 151 -6.37 1.88 -2.45
C VAL A 151 -5.60 1.26 -3.62
N SER A 152 -6.09 0.17 -4.17
CA SER A 152 -5.44 -0.54 -5.27
C SER A 152 -5.56 0.24 -6.59
N HIS A 153 -4.50 0.18 -7.39
CA HIS A 153 -4.60 0.54 -8.81
C HIS A 153 -5.15 -0.66 -9.59
N TYR A 154 -6.48 -0.80 -9.59
CA TYR A 154 -7.19 -1.99 -10.03
C TYR A 154 -6.78 -2.53 -11.41
N PRO A 155 -6.64 -1.71 -12.48
CA PRO A 155 -6.20 -2.23 -13.78
C PRO A 155 -4.85 -2.93 -13.76
N MET A 156 -3.91 -2.46 -12.94
CA MET A 156 -2.59 -3.08 -12.80
C MET A 156 -2.64 -4.28 -11.84
N GLN A 157 -3.46 -4.22 -10.80
CA GLN A 157 -3.64 -5.30 -9.85
C GLN A 157 -4.13 -6.58 -10.54
N LEU A 158 -4.99 -6.47 -11.56
CA LEU A 158 -5.51 -7.63 -12.31
C LEU A 158 -4.40 -8.46 -13.01
N THR A 159 -3.27 -7.87 -13.30
CA THR A 159 -2.15 -8.51 -14.02
C THR A 159 -0.92 -8.74 -13.16
N SER A 160 -0.86 -8.13 -11.98
CA SER A 160 0.22 -8.30 -11.02
C SER A 160 -0.07 -9.41 -10.02
N ARG A 161 0.97 -10.14 -9.61
CA ARG A 161 0.93 -11.05 -8.46
C ARG A 161 1.31 -10.35 -7.15
N ASN A 162 1.78 -9.11 -7.25
CA ASN A 162 2.15 -8.27 -6.13
C ASN A 162 1.00 -7.33 -5.81
N GLU A 163 1.01 -6.73 -4.64
CA GLU A 163 0.10 -5.66 -4.30
C GLU A 163 0.47 -4.38 -5.07
N VAL A 164 -0.53 -3.70 -5.61
CA VAL A 164 -0.36 -2.49 -6.43
C VAL A 164 -1.13 -1.35 -5.81
N ILE A 165 -0.46 -0.56 -4.98
CA ILE A 165 -1.04 0.53 -4.20
C ILE A 165 -0.94 1.84 -4.97
N ARG A 166 -2.06 2.52 -5.13
CA ARG A 166 -2.12 3.89 -5.63
C ARG A 166 -1.77 4.86 -4.49
N LEU A 167 -0.72 5.63 -4.64
CA LEU A 167 -0.31 6.64 -3.66
C LEU A 167 -1.07 7.97 -3.86
N ALA A 168 -2.34 7.85 -4.20
CA ALA A 168 -3.27 8.97 -4.39
C ALA A 168 -4.71 8.52 -4.21
N GLN A 169 -5.56 9.43 -3.74
CA GLN A 169 -7.00 9.23 -3.70
C GLN A 169 -7.64 9.84 -4.95
N LEU A 170 -8.12 9.03 -5.87
CA LEU A 170 -8.77 9.49 -7.11
C LEU A 170 -10.29 9.38 -7.06
N ALA A 171 -10.82 8.44 -6.26
CA ALA A 171 -12.24 8.30 -5.96
C ALA A 171 -12.52 8.77 -4.54
N GLU A 172 -13.78 9.00 -4.22
CA GLU A 172 -14.20 9.21 -2.84
C GLU A 172 -14.06 7.87 -2.11
N SER A 173 -13.09 7.81 -1.20
CA SER A 173 -12.87 6.70 -0.28
C SER A 173 -13.02 7.22 1.13
N PRO A 174 -13.44 6.38 2.08
CA PRO A 174 -13.51 6.77 3.48
C PRO A 174 -12.15 7.27 3.98
N ASP A 175 -12.15 8.39 4.69
CA ASP A 175 -10.93 9.00 5.24
C ASP A 175 -10.21 8.10 6.26
N CYS A 176 -10.90 7.08 6.78
CA CYS A 176 -10.34 6.13 7.75
C CYS A 176 -9.12 5.35 7.24
N PHE A 177 -8.93 5.25 5.92
CA PHE A 177 -7.75 4.60 5.34
C PHE A 177 -6.59 5.57 5.06
N TYR A 178 -6.82 6.89 5.15
CA TYR A 178 -5.86 7.90 4.74
C TYR A 178 -5.55 8.90 5.87
N PRO A 179 -4.68 8.52 6.84
CA PRO A 179 -4.27 9.45 7.90
C PRO A 179 -3.61 10.71 7.40
N VAL A 180 -2.96 10.65 6.22
CA VAL A 180 -2.38 11.81 5.55
C VAL A 180 -2.86 11.87 4.10
N MET A 181 -3.50 12.98 3.73
CA MET A 181 -3.99 13.22 2.38
C MET A 181 -3.88 14.70 2.02
N ARG A 182 -2.76 15.08 1.42
CA ARG A 182 -2.57 16.45 0.89
C ARG A 182 -2.65 16.43 -0.62
N GLU A 183 -3.40 17.35 -1.20
CA GLU A 183 -3.67 17.43 -2.64
C GLU A 183 -4.10 16.09 -3.25
N ARG A 184 -4.81 15.27 -2.48
CA ARG A 184 -5.23 13.91 -2.86
C ARG A 184 -4.07 12.97 -3.21
N GLY A 185 -2.87 13.21 -2.69
CA GLY A 185 -1.66 12.45 -3.03
C GLY A 185 -1.05 12.80 -4.39
N LEU A 186 -1.65 13.77 -5.12
CA LEU A 186 -1.11 14.18 -6.42
C LEU A 186 0.18 14.96 -6.25
N VAL A 187 1.12 14.72 -7.14
CA VAL A 187 2.37 15.45 -7.26
C VAL A 187 2.23 16.46 -8.41
N ARG A 188 2.63 17.69 -8.15
CA ARG A 188 2.68 18.76 -9.14
C ARG A 188 4.11 19.21 -9.28
N THR A 189 4.56 19.37 -10.51
CA THR A 189 5.89 19.89 -10.86
C THR A 189 5.75 20.92 -11.96
N ALA A 190 6.45 22.04 -11.79
CA ALA A 190 6.63 22.99 -12.88
C ALA A 190 7.70 22.48 -13.84
N GLU A 191 7.75 23.02 -15.05
CA GLU A 191 8.80 22.72 -16.02
C GLU A 191 10.18 23.00 -15.44
N GLY A 192 11.09 22.03 -15.54
CA GLY A 192 12.45 22.11 -15.00
C GLY A 192 12.54 22.06 -13.47
N GLU A 193 11.42 22.00 -12.76
CA GLU A 193 11.43 21.87 -11.31
C GLU A 193 11.87 20.46 -10.90
N LYS A 194 12.89 20.41 -10.04
CA LYS A 194 13.38 19.16 -9.44
C LYS A 194 12.85 19.02 -8.03
N ARG A 195 12.31 17.83 -7.69
CA ARG A 195 11.80 17.52 -6.36
C ARG A 195 12.25 16.12 -5.92
N ARG A 196 12.33 15.88 -4.62
CA ARG A 196 12.67 14.60 -4.02
C ARG A 196 11.40 13.87 -3.57
N ILE A 197 11.26 12.62 -4.00
CA ILE A 197 10.22 11.71 -3.54
C ILE A 197 10.83 10.67 -2.61
N ARG A 198 10.15 10.43 -1.49
CA ARG A 198 10.41 9.30 -0.61
C ARG A 198 9.12 8.51 -0.43
N ILE A 199 9.20 7.21 -0.66
CA ILE A 199 8.10 6.25 -0.49
C ILE A 199 8.53 5.25 0.58
N GLU A 200 7.62 4.96 1.52
CA GLU A 200 7.82 3.95 2.55
C GLU A 200 6.71 2.90 2.44
N ALA A 201 7.09 1.63 2.62
CA ALA A 201 6.21 0.49 2.74
C ALA A 201 6.46 -0.16 4.11
N GLU A 202 5.41 -0.48 4.84
CA GLU A 202 5.50 -1.08 6.18
C GLU A 202 4.48 -2.23 6.29
N ASP A 203 4.92 -3.35 6.87
CA ASP A 203 4.06 -4.47 7.23
C ASP A 203 3.39 -4.27 8.59
N ASP A 204 2.55 -5.20 9.01
CA ASP A 204 1.87 -5.12 10.28
C ASP A 204 2.75 -5.52 11.48
N CYS A 205 3.93 -6.09 11.25
CA CYS A 205 4.93 -6.38 12.27
C CYS A 205 5.84 -5.17 12.58
N GLY A 206 5.85 -4.17 11.68
CA GLY A 206 6.64 -2.92 11.84
C GLY A 206 7.94 -2.91 11.05
N ASN A 207 8.19 -3.93 10.20
CA ASN A 207 9.33 -3.92 9.30
C ASN A 207 9.09 -2.94 8.17
N ARG A 208 10.14 -2.23 7.73
CA ARG A 208 10.02 -1.09 6.81
C ARG A 208 10.97 -1.19 5.63
N SER A 209 10.46 -0.74 4.50
CA SER A 209 11.24 -0.50 3.30
C SER A 209 11.02 0.90 2.77
N GLN A 210 12.07 1.50 2.21
CA GLN A 210 12.02 2.82 1.62
C GLN A 210 12.64 2.86 0.23
N LEU A 211 12.10 3.72 -0.60
CA LEU A 211 12.59 4.07 -1.92
C LEU A 211 12.68 5.59 -2.02
N GLU A 212 13.84 6.12 -2.40
CA GLU A 212 14.04 7.54 -2.65
C GLU A 212 14.50 7.78 -4.09
N PHE A 213 13.98 8.83 -4.71
CA PHE A 213 14.36 9.23 -6.06
C PHE A 213 14.00 10.69 -6.33
N ASP A 214 14.64 11.26 -7.33
CA ASP A 214 14.33 12.61 -7.81
C ASP A 214 13.34 12.55 -8.97
N ILE A 215 12.48 13.55 -9.04
CA ILE A 215 11.60 13.83 -10.18
C ILE A 215 11.98 15.16 -10.81
N LEU A 216 11.67 15.32 -12.10
CA LEU A 216 11.90 16.54 -12.87
C LEU A 216 10.69 16.83 -13.74
N GLY A 217 10.15 18.04 -13.63
CA GLY A 217 9.08 18.49 -14.50
C GLY A 217 9.53 18.53 -15.96
N ARG A 218 8.77 17.83 -16.84
CA ARG A 218 9.06 17.78 -18.29
C ARG A 218 8.82 19.14 -18.95
N THR A 219 9.65 19.46 -19.93
CA THR A 219 9.39 20.51 -20.92
C THR A 219 8.32 20.00 -21.89
N GLU A 220 7.31 20.79 -22.18
CA GLU A 220 6.28 20.50 -23.20
C GLU A 220 6.86 20.56 -24.61
#